data_f00fd4dec788300305f5f38fdff588b5
#
_entry.id   f00fd4dec788300305f5f38fdff588b5
#
_cell.length_a   1.000
_cell.length_b   1.000
_cell.length_c   1.000
_cell.angle_alpha   90.00
_cell.angle_beta   90.00
_cell.angle_gamma   90.00
#
_symmetry.space_group_name_H-M   'P 1'
#
loop_
_entity.id
_entity.type
_entity.pdbx_description
1 polymer ?
#
loop_
_entity_poly.entity_id
_entity_poly.type
_entity_poly.pdbx_seq_one_letter_code
_entity_poly.pdbx_strand_id
1 'polypeptide(L)'
;MNKDKEKYKRTALIVDALVLLTWETSTFGIIWLNYYNSEMAFSFFRKGNWLLFGLYFAILYVFSRIYKGLKIGSHKTTDIIVSQILATLCTNFITYIQICLISRSMLDPRPLLVGTLYQAVVIALWAFISGKIFRALYPAKNVIMIYGLEQPARMLVEKMSSRRDKYNITRMMNVSDGLEAITAEIPNYDGVVICDTPNEIRNDILKYCFKTSIRTYLVPKISDIIVRGGDNMELFDTPLIISKNYGLGIEQRFFKRCFDILLSSIGIIIASPFMLITAIAIKLCDHGPVLYKQVRLTKDGKEFKLLKFRSMVVNAESDGVARLASDGDKRVTPVGKFIRKVRLDELPQLFNIFKGDMSVVGPRPERPEISREYEKEMPEFAFRLKVKAGLTGNAQVVGKYNTTPYDKLKLDLMYIEKYTLAKDILLILKTVKIIFMPEESTEGIKEGYITPLQKGEDAQSKEGNDNNGNIQ
;
A
#
# COMPACT_ATOMS: atom_id res chain seq x y z
N MET A 1 -11.21 -4.58 30.26
CA MET A 1 -11.97 -5.22 29.14
C MET A 1 -12.16 -6.69 29.43
N ASN A 2 -13.35 -7.26 29.22
CA ASN A 2 -13.66 -8.66 29.55
C ASN A 2 -12.83 -9.61 28.66
N LYS A 3 -11.84 -10.33 29.23
CA LYS A 3 -10.94 -11.25 28.51
C LYS A 3 -11.70 -12.29 27.67
N ASP A 4 -12.91 -12.68 28.11
CA ASP A 4 -13.73 -13.63 27.39
C ASP A 4 -14.25 -13.10 26.04
N LYS A 5 -14.61 -11.81 25.94
CA LYS A 5 -15.04 -11.22 24.67
C LYS A 5 -13.94 -11.22 23.61
N GLU A 6 -12.67 -11.07 24.01
CA GLU A 6 -11.54 -11.07 23.05
C GLU A 6 -11.25 -12.47 22.50
N LYS A 7 -11.55 -13.53 23.27
CA LYS A 7 -11.42 -14.93 22.85
C LYS A 7 -12.32 -15.23 21.65
N TYR A 8 -13.56 -14.76 21.64
CA TYR A 8 -14.55 -15.03 20.58
C TYR A 8 -14.47 -14.03 19.40
N LYS A 9 -13.65 -12.99 19.51
CA LYS A 9 -13.52 -11.95 18.46
C LYS A 9 -13.19 -12.52 17.09
N ARG A 10 -12.25 -13.47 17.03
CA ARG A 10 -11.82 -14.08 15.77
C ARG A 10 -12.94 -14.91 15.15
N THR A 11 -13.65 -15.68 15.96
CA THR A 11 -14.76 -16.50 15.50
C THR A 11 -15.92 -15.64 15.00
N ALA A 12 -16.28 -14.57 15.72
CA ALA A 12 -17.31 -13.63 15.29
C ALA A 12 -17.00 -13.00 13.94
N LEU A 13 -15.74 -12.57 13.72
CA LEU A 13 -15.32 -12.01 12.44
C LEU A 13 -15.34 -13.04 11.29
N ILE A 14 -15.04 -14.32 11.58
CA ILE A 14 -15.12 -15.39 10.58
C ILE A 14 -16.58 -15.63 10.20
N VAL A 15 -17.49 -15.73 11.17
CA VAL A 15 -18.92 -15.92 10.92
C VAL A 15 -19.49 -14.76 10.11
N ASP A 16 -19.18 -13.52 10.49
CA ASP A 16 -19.62 -12.32 9.79
C ASP A 16 -19.14 -12.29 8.33
N ALA A 17 -17.88 -12.65 8.08
CA ALA A 17 -17.34 -12.78 6.74
C ALA A 17 -18.04 -13.89 5.92
N LEU A 18 -18.32 -15.04 6.54
CA LEU A 18 -19.01 -16.15 5.89
C LEU A 18 -20.45 -15.76 5.50
N VAL A 19 -21.15 -14.99 6.33
CA VAL A 19 -22.50 -14.49 6.01
C VAL A 19 -22.46 -13.67 4.72
N LEU A 20 -21.55 -12.73 4.59
CA LEU A 20 -21.42 -11.93 3.36
C LEU A 20 -21.08 -12.78 2.15
N LEU A 21 -20.04 -13.63 2.25
CA LEU A 21 -19.59 -14.46 1.13
C LEU A 21 -20.67 -15.42 0.64
N THR A 22 -21.44 -16.01 1.58
CA THR A 22 -22.55 -16.87 1.25
C THR A 22 -23.67 -16.10 0.56
N TRP A 23 -23.97 -14.88 1.01
CA TRP A 23 -24.97 -14.03 0.38
C TRP A 23 -24.59 -13.66 -1.05
N GLU A 24 -23.33 -13.21 -1.28
CA GLU A 24 -22.84 -12.87 -2.62
C GLU A 24 -22.85 -14.08 -3.56
N THR A 25 -22.46 -15.26 -3.04
CA THR A 25 -22.51 -16.52 -3.81
C THR A 25 -23.93 -16.93 -4.14
N SER A 26 -24.88 -16.78 -3.21
CA SER A 26 -26.29 -17.06 -3.44
C SER A 26 -26.88 -16.12 -4.50
N THR A 27 -26.52 -14.85 -4.48
CA THR A 27 -26.93 -13.89 -5.52
C THR A 27 -26.45 -14.34 -6.89
N PHE A 28 -25.17 -14.73 -7.02
CA PHE A 28 -24.66 -15.31 -8.27
C PHE A 28 -25.43 -16.61 -8.63
N GLY A 29 -25.70 -17.48 -7.66
CA GLY A 29 -26.44 -18.73 -7.87
C GLY A 29 -27.85 -18.49 -8.43
N ILE A 30 -28.56 -17.49 -7.96
CA ILE A 30 -29.89 -17.10 -8.49
C ILE A 30 -29.78 -16.66 -9.95
N ILE A 31 -28.78 -15.81 -10.27
CA ILE A 31 -28.54 -15.33 -11.63
C ILE A 31 -28.17 -16.49 -12.56
N TRP A 32 -27.30 -17.38 -12.10
CA TRP A 32 -26.91 -18.58 -12.82
C TRP A 32 -28.11 -19.48 -13.17
N LEU A 33 -28.91 -19.82 -12.19
CA LEU A 33 -30.02 -20.74 -12.36
C LEU A 33 -31.14 -20.17 -13.25
N ASN A 34 -31.39 -18.85 -13.15
CA ASN A 34 -32.52 -18.23 -13.87
C ASN A 34 -32.16 -17.76 -15.29
N TYR A 35 -30.88 -17.49 -15.58
CA TYR A 35 -30.48 -16.90 -16.87
C TYR A 35 -29.43 -17.73 -17.59
N TYR A 36 -28.28 -18.01 -16.98
CA TYR A 36 -27.16 -18.59 -17.73
C TYR A 36 -27.25 -20.10 -17.90
N ASN A 37 -27.80 -20.83 -16.94
CA ASN A 37 -27.87 -22.29 -17.02
C ASN A 37 -28.77 -22.78 -18.17
N SER A 38 -29.84 -22.03 -18.49
CA SER A 38 -30.74 -22.32 -19.62
C SER A 38 -30.12 -22.02 -20.98
N GLU A 39 -29.16 -21.09 -21.03
CA GLU A 39 -28.44 -20.74 -22.26
C GLU A 39 -27.26 -21.69 -22.58
N MET A 40 -26.97 -22.63 -21.69
CA MET A 40 -25.92 -23.62 -21.90
C MET A 40 -26.36 -24.71 -22.88
N ALA A 41 -25.46 -25.12 -23.82
CA ALA A 41 -25.68 -26.23 -24.71
C ALA A 41 -26.08 -27.53 -23.97
N PHE A 42 -25.54 -27.72 -22.76
CA PHE A 42 -25.93 -28.75 -21.80
C PHE A 42 -26.12 -28.07 -20.45
N SER A 43 -27.38 -27.99 -19.98
CA SER A 43 -27.69 -27.41 -18.67
C SER A 43 -27.02 -28.18 -17.55
N PHE A 44 -26.50 -27.47 -16.58
CA PHE A 44 -25.84 -28.09 -15.44
C PHE A 44 -26.88 -28.64 -14.45
N PHE A 45 -26.67 -29.90 -14.04
CA PHE A 45 -27.46 -30.55 -12.98
C PHE A 45 -26.85 -30.28 -11.59
N ARG A 46 -27.52 -30.80 -10.54
CA ARG A 46 -27.18 -30.54 -9.12
C ARG A 46 -25.69 -30.49 -8.83
N LYS A 47 -24.92 -31.53 -9.19
CA LYS A 47 -23.47 -31.58 -8.90
C LYS A 47 -22.66 -30.49 -9.63
N GLY A 48 -23.00 -30.21 -10.90
CA GLY A 48 -22.34 -29.19 -11.69
C GLY A 48 -22.61 -27.78 -11.17
N ASN A 49 -23.85 -27.49 -10.74
CA ASN A 49 -24.21 -26.20 -10.13
C ASN A 49 -23.44 -25.97 -8.82
N TRP A 50 -23.37 -26.98 -7.94
CA TRP A 50 -22.61 -26.87 -6.67
C TRP A 50 -21.11 -26.67 -6.90
N LEU A 51 -20.53 -27.31 -7.92
CA LEU A 51 -19.15 -27.09 -8.29
C LEU A 51 -18.90 -25.64 -8.70
N LEU A 52 -19.81 -25.09 -9.53
CA LEU A 52 -19.70 -23.71 -9.99
C LEU A 52 -19.86 -22.71 -8.85
N PHE A 53 -20.80 -22.93 -7.94
CA PHE A 53 -20.97 -22.10 -6.73
C PHE A 53 -19.76 -22.17 -5.81
N GLY A 54 -19.20 -23.37 -5.63
CA GLY A 54 -17.96 -23.55 -4.86
C GLY A 54 -16.76 -22.83 -5.48
N LEU A 55 -16.65 -22.87 -6.83
CA LEU A 55 -15.60 -22.15 -7.54
C LEU A 55 -15.77 -20.64 -7.43
N TYR A 56 -17.00 -20.13 -7.60
CA TYR A 56 -17.30 -18.71 -7.38
C TYR A 56 -16.94 -18.26 -5.97
N PHE A 57 -17.37 -19.01 -4.96
CA PHE A 57 -17.06 -18.75 -3.55
C PHE A 57 -15.54 -18.72 -3.30
N ALA A 58 -14.79 -19.67 -3.86
CA ALA A 58 -13.34 -19.74 -3.71
C ALA A 58 -12.64 -18.53 -4.34
N ILE A 59 -13.02 -18.13 -5.55
CA ILE A 59 -12.49 -16.95 -6.23
C ILE A 59 -12.82 -15.69 -5.43
N LEU A 60 -14.07 -15.53 -5.01
CA LEU A 60 -14.54 -14.41 -4.19
C LEU A 60 -13.76 -14.31 -2.87
N TYR A 61 -13.58 -15.43 -2.18
CA TYR A 61 -12.80 -15.49 -0.94
C TYR A 61 -11.35 -15.06 -1.16
N VAL A 62 -10.70 -15.52 -2.23
CA VAL A 62 -9.31 -15.15 -2.57
C VAL A 62 -9.20 -13.65 -2.80
N PHE A 63 -10.06 -13.05 -3.65
CA PHE A 63 -10.03 -11.61 -3.89
C PHE A 63 -10.38 -10.78 -2.65
N SER A 64 -11.37 -11.22 -1.86
CA SER A 64 -11.72 -10.56 -0.59
C SER A 64 -10.55 -10.57 0.41
N ARG A 65 -9.74 -11.65 0.42
CA ARG A 65 -8.50 -11.72 1.21
C ARG A 65 -7.40 -10.79 0.68
N ILE A 66 -7.24 -10.73 -0.65
CA ILE A 66 -6.25 -9.87 -1.33
C ILE A 66 -6.53 -8.40 -1.04
N TYR A 67 -7.77 -7.97 -1.26
CA TYR A 67 -8.19 -6.57 -1.04
C TYR A 67 -8.48 -6.24 0.42
N LYS A 68 -8.47 -7.23 1.32
CA LYS A 68 -8.79 -7.10 2.76
C LYS A 68 -10.22 -6.62 3.04
N GLY A 69 -11.16 -6.88 2.13
CA GLY A 69 -12.56 -6.46 2.23
C GLY A 69 -13.31 -7.03 3.43
N LEU A 70 -12.86 -8.18 3.97
CA LEU A 70 -13.48 -8.84 5.12
C LEU A 70 -12.89 -8.41 6.48
N LYS A 71 -11.96 -7.44 6.52
CA LYS A 71 -11.27 -7.04 7.78
C LYS A 71 -11.99 -5.91 8.52
N ILE A 72 -13.20 -6.18 9.01
CA ILE A 72 -13.95 -5.26 9.87
C ILE A 72 -13.15 -4.91 11.12
N GLY A 73 -13.23 -3.65 11.55
CA GLY A 73 -12.48 -3.12 12.69
C GLY A 73 -10.99 -2.90 12.45
N SER A 74 -10.42 -3.36 11.32
CA SER A 74 -9.01 -3.10 10.97
C SER A 74 -8.85 -1.92 10.02
N HIS A 75 -9.82 -1.69 9.13
CA HIS A 75 -9.85 -0.61 8.14
C HIS A 75 -11.06 0.29 8.36
N LYS A 76 -11.09 1.48 7.76
CA LYS A 76 -12.29 2.34 7.75
C LYS A 76 -13.42 1.63 6.99
N THR A 77 -14.67 1.92 7.34
CA THR A 77 -15.83 1.29 6.68
C THR A 77 -15.85 1.55 5.17
N THR A 78 -15.51 2.77 4.74
CA THR A 78 -15.38 3.13 3.32
C THR A 78 -14.34 2.28 2.60
N ASP A 79 -13.17 2.04 3.23
CA ASP A 79 -12.10 1.22 2.66
C ASP A 79 -12.54 -0.25 2.49
N ILE A 80 -13.36 -0.76 3.42
CA ILE A 80 -13.91 -2.12 3.38
C ILE A 80 -14.90 -2.22 2.24
N ILE A 81 -15.81 -1.25 2.09
CA ILE A 81 -16.81 -1.22 1.01
C ILE A 81 -16.12 -1.25 -0.35
N VAL A 82 -15.21 -0.30 -0.61
CA VAL A 82 -14.50 -0.23 -1.90
C VAL A 82 -13.68 -1.50 -2.16
N SER A 83 -13.02 -2.04 -1.12
CA SER A 83 -12.25 -3.27 -1.22
C SER A 83 -13.10 -4.47 -1.60
N GLN A 84 -14.28 -4.62 -0.98
CA GLN A 84 -15.14 -5.75 -1.25
C GLN A 84 -15.86 -5.62 -2.60
N ILE A 85 -16.32 -4.41 -2.97
CA ILE A 85 -16.87 -4.14 -4.31
C ILE A 85 -15.85 -4.50 -5.38
N LEU A 86 -14.58 -4.11 -5.21
CA LEU A 86 -13.53 -4.44 -6.16
C LEU A 86 -13.26 -5.97 -6.22
N ALA A 87 -13.31 -6.66 -5.07
CA ALA A 87 -13.20 -8.11 -5.01
C ALA A 87 -14.33 -8.79 -5.81
N THR A 88 -15.56 -8.32 -5.62
CA THR A 88 -16.76 -8.82 -6.31
C THR A 88 -16.70 -8.53 -7.81
N LEU A 89 -16.28 -7.33 -8.22
CA LEU A 89 -16.07 -6.98 -9.63
C LEU A 89 -15.05 -7.91 -10.29
N CYS A 90 -13.89 -8.14 -9.68
CA CYS A 90 -12.88 -9.07 -10.19
C CYS A 90 -13.43 -10.50 -10.28
N THR A 91 -14.17 -10.95 -9.28
CA THR A 91 -14.80 -12.28 -9.27
C THR A 91 -15.82 -12.42 -10.37
N ASN A 92 -16.74 -11.48 -10.51
CA ASN A 92 -17.79 -11.49 -11.53
C ASN A 92 -17.20 -11.42 -12.94
N PHE A 93 -16.14 -10.61 -13.16
CA PHE A 93 -15.43 -10.54 -14.44
C PHE A 93 -14.81 -11.90 -14.83
N ILE A 94 -14.10 -12.55 -13.90
CA ILE A 94 -13.50 -13.87 -14.15
C ILE A 94 -14.60 -14.90 -14.38
N THR A 95 -15.67 -14.89 -13.59
CA THR A 95 -16.79 -15.81 -13.71
C THR A 95 -17.52 -15.60 -15.04
N TYR A 96 -17.69 -14.37 -15.50
CA TYR A 96 -18.26 -14.09 -16.83
C TYR A 96 -17.43 -14.71 -17.95
N ILE A 97 -16.10 -14.54 -17.91
CA ILE A 97 -15.19 -15.18 -18.88
C ILE A 97 -15.35 -16.71 -18.82
N GLN A 98 -15.40 -17.30 -17.63
CA GLN A 98 -15.58 -18.75 -17.46
C GLN A 98 -16.92 -19.22 -18.08
N ILE A 99 -18.00 -18.51 -17.83
CA ILE A 99 -19.33 -18.81 -18.39
C ILE A 99 -19.29 -18.74 -19.92
N CYS A 100 -18.72 -17.70 -20.51
CA CYS A 100 -18.57 -17.56 -21.96
C CYS A 100 -17.69 -18.67 -22.57
N LEU A 101 -16.62 -19.08 -21.90
CA LEU A 101 -15.76 -20.19 -22.35
C LEU A 101 -16.50 -21.53 -22.30
N ILE A 102 -17.31 -21.79 -21.28
CA ILE A 102 -18.11 -23.02 -21.16
C ILE A 102 -19.20 -23.05 -22.24
N SER A 103 -19.90 -21.93 -22.46
CA SER A 103 -20.95 -21.84 -23.47
C SER A 103 -20.43 -21.80 -24.91
N ARG A 104 -19.11 -21.54 -25.08
CA ARG A 104 -18.47 -21.29 -26.41
C ARG A 104 -19.09 -20.12 -27.19
N SER A 105 -19.75 -19.22 -26.50
CA SER A 105 -20.42 -18.04 -27.06
C SER A 105 -20.36 -16.88 -26.12
N MET A 106 -20.41 -15.65 -26.61
CA MET A 106 -20.54 -14.45 -25.78
C MET A 106 -21.98 -14.31 -25.32
N LEU A 107 -22.24 -14.58 -24.06
CA LEU A 107 -23.56 -14.45 -23.44
C LEU A 107 -23.85 -13.00 -23.04
N ASP A 108 -25.13 -12.68 -22.82
CA ASP A 108 -25.52 -11.34 -22.35
C ASP A 108 -24.94 -11.05 -20.94
N PRO A 109 -24.12 -9.98 -20.77
CA PRO A 109 -23.55 -9.65 -19.49
C PRO A 109 -24.53 -8.94 -18.53
N ARG A 110 -25.68 -8.45 -19.03
CA ARG A 110 -26.62 -7.61 -18.24
C ARG A 110 -27.09 -8.26 -16.95
N PRO A 111 -27.49 -9.54 -16.90
CA PRO A 111 -27.92 -10.16 -15.65
C PRO A 111 -26.83 -10.11 -14.56
N LEU A 112 -25.57 -10.38 -14.96
CA LEU A 112 -24.45 -10.34 -14.02
C LEU A 112 -24.11 -8.90 -13.60
N LEU A 113 -24.24 -7.91 -14.48
CA LEU A 113 -24.05 -6.49 -14.15
C LEU A 113 -25.09 -6.00 -13.14
N VAL A 114 -26.38 -6.33 -13.36
CA VAL A 114 -27.45 -6.01 -12.41
C VAL A 114 -27.20 -6.68 -11.06
N GLY A 115 -26.80 -7.97 -11.07
CA GLY A 115 -26.41 -8.68 -9.86
C GLY A 115 -25.23 -8.03 -9.14
N THR A 116 -24.24 -7.54 -9.88
CA THR A 116 -23.09 -6.83 -9.31
C THR A 116 -23.52 -5.53 -8.60
N LEU A 117 -24.45 -4.78 -9.18
CA LEU A 117 -24.99 -3.58 -8.54
C LEU A 117 -25.75 -3.93 -7.26
N TYR A 118 -26.56 -4.99 -7.28
CA TYR A 118 -27.23 -5.49 -6.08
C TYR A 118 -26.23 -5.91 -5.01
N GLN A 119 -25.21 -6.70 -5.36
CA GLN A 119 -24.13 -7.09 -4.46
C GLN A 119 -23.42 -5.88 -3.85
N ALA A 120 -23.16 -4.81 -4.63
CA ALA A 120 -22.55 -3.59 -4.12
C ALA A 120 -23.40 -2.90 -3.04
N VAL A 121 -24.72 -2.87 -3.19
CA VAL A 121 -25.65 -2.35 -2.16
C VAL A 121 -25.59 -3.21 -0.91
N VAL A 122 -25.65 -4.53 -1.05
CA VAL A 122 -25.57 -5.47 0.08
C VAL A 122 -24.24 -5.33 0.84
N ILE A 123 -23.12 -5.22 0.12
CA ILE A 123 -21.79 -4.98 0.71
C ILE A 123 -21.79 -3.69 1.54
N ALA A 124 -22.35 -2.60 1.00
CA ALA A 124 -22.40 -1.33 1.72
C ALA A 124 -23.22 -1.43 3.01
N LEU A 125 -24.40 -2.03 2.93
CA LEU A 125 -25.27 -2.28 4.10
C LEU A 125 -24.59 -3.18 5.14
N TRP A 126 -24.01 -4.29 4.70
CA TRP A 126 -23.28 -5.21 5.58
C TRP A 126 -22.11 -4.50 6.26
N ALA A 127 -21.27 -3.79 5.52
CA ALA A 127 -20.10 -3.11 6.09
C ALA A 127 -20.50 -2.06 7.12
N PHE A 128 -21.62 -1.35 6.90
CA PHE A 128 -22.13 -0.36 7.83
C PHE A 128 -22.67 -1.01 9.12
N ILE A 129 -23.53 -2.05 8.98
CA ILE A 129 -24.14 -2.76 10.11
C ILE A 129 -23.09 -3.48 10.93
N SER A 130 -22.28 -4.33 10.28
CA SER A 130 -21.21 -5.10 10.94
C SER A 130 -20.15 -4.18 11.56
N GLY A 131 -19.81 -3.06 10.89
CA GLY A 131 -18.93 -2.05 11.45
C GLY A 131 -19.50 -1.38 12.71
N LYS A 132 -20.81 -1.10 12.76
CA LYS A 132 -21.48 -0.54 13.94
C LYS A 132 -21.53 -1.55 15.10
N ILE A 133 -21.91 -2.79 14.81
CA ILE A 133 -21.93 -3.89 15.80
C ILE A 133 -20.52 -4.13 16.35
N PHE A 134 -19.51 -4.17 15.47
CA PHE A 134 -18.13 -4.40 15.89
C PHE A 134 -17.63 -3.32 16.83
N ARG A 135 -17.87 -2.04 16.55
CA ARG A 135 -17.47 -0.92 17.43
C ARG A 135 -18.17 -0.93 18.77
N ALA A 136 -19.43 -1.37 18.81
CA ALA A 136 -20.19 -1.52 20.06
C ALA A 136 -19.65 -2.67 20.93
N LEU A 137 -19.28 -3.78 20.30
CA LEU A 137 -18.76 -4.97 21.02
C LEU A 137 -17.29 -4.82 21.44
N TYR A 138 -16.50 -4.13 20.62
CA TYR A 138 -15.03 -3.98 20.78
C TYR A 138 -14.63 -2.51 20.71
N PRO A 139 -14.82 -1.74 21.80
CA PRO A 139 -14.45 -0.34 21.86
C PRO A 139 -12.93 -0.13 21.66
N ALA A 140 -12.54 1.13 21.41
CA ALA A 140 -11.14 1.51 21.27
C ALA A 140 -10.33 1.12 22.52
N LYS A 141 -9.11 0.63 22.29
CA LYS A 141 -8.19 0.24 23.37
C LYS A 141 -7.46 1.46 23.88
N ASN A 142 -7.41 1.62 25.21
CA ASN A 142 -6.56 2.59 25.84
C ASN A 142 -5.12 2.08 25.81
N VAL A 143 -4.23 2.87 25.21
CA VAL A 143 -2.82 2.50 25.05
C VAL A 143 -1.92 3.59 25.58
N ILE A 144 -0.83 3.17 26.23
CA ILE A 144 0.27 4.04 26.61
C ILE A 144 1.33 4.02 25.52
N MET A 145 1.92 5.19 25.21
CA MET A 145 3.04 5.31 24.28
C MET A 145 4.33 5.56 25.05
N ILE A 146 5.33 4.70 24.83
CA ILE A 146 6.68 4.83 25.35
C ILE A 146 7.59 5.22 24.21
N TYR A 147 8.35 6.31 24.37
CA TYR A 147 9.15 6.86 23.29
C TYR A 147 10.54 7.32 23.74
N GLY A 148 11.50 7.28 22.81
CA GLY A 148 12.82 7.87 23.00
C GLY A 148 12.87 9.30 22.45
N LEU A 149 12.61 9.46 21.14
CA LEU A 149 12.58 10.77 20.48
C LEU A 149 11.14 11.29 20.34
N GLU A 150 10.96 12.57 20.71
CA GLU A 150 9.62 13.19 20.77
C GLU A 150 9.00 13.37 19.38
N GLN A 151 9.78 13.80 18.38
CA GLN A 151 9.26 14.09 17.03
C GLN A 151 8.67 12.86 16.33
N PRO A 152 9.33 11.69 16.26
CA PRO A 152 8.73 10.47 15.73
C PRO A 152 7.48 10.01 16.50
N ALA A 153 7.49 10.19 17.82
CA ALA A 153 6.36 9.83 18.67
C ALA A 153 5.12 10.70 18.36
N ARG A 154 5.26 12.01 18.28
CA ARG A 154 4.18 12.94 17.93
C ARG A 154 3.58 12.62 16.55
N MET A 155 4.44 12.36 15.55
CA MET A 155 3.98 11.94 14.20
C MET A 155 3.20 10.62 14.25
N LEU A 156 3.61 9.67 15.08
CA LEU A 156 2.89 8.40 15.24
C LEU A 156 1.54 8.61 15.95
N VAL A 157 1.49 9.46 16.99
CA VAL A 157 0.23 9.84 17.65
C VAL A 157 -0.74 10.43 16.66
N GLU A 158 -0.31 11.36 15.80
CA GLU A 158 -1.15 11.96 14.76
C GLU A 158 -1.70 10.89 13.80
N LYS A 159 -0.82 9.98 13.32
CA LYS A 159 -1.24 8.85 12.48
C LYS A 159 -2.25 7.93 13.19
N MET A 160 -2.04 7.63 14.48
CA MET A 160 -2.93 6.78 15.28
C MET A 160 -4.24 7.47 15.64
N SER A 161 -4.24 8.78 15.86
CA SER A 161 -5.43 9.59 16.17
C SER A 161 -6.43 9.63 15.00
N SER A 162 -5.97 9.38 13.76
CA SER A 162 -6.88 9.19 12.62
C SER A 162 -7.75 7.93 12.73
N ARG A 163 -7.46 7.05 13.71
CA ARG A 163 -8.13 5.79 14.02
C ARG A 163 -8.53 5.71 15.49
N ARG A 164 -9.18 6.77 16.00
CA ARG A 164 -9.73 6.82 17.38
C ARG A 164 -10.74 5.70 17.66
N ASP A 165 -11.34 5.16 16.62
CA ASP A 165 -12.21 3.98 16.68
C ASP A 165 -11.49 2.71 17.16
N LYS A 166 -10.16 2.69 17.10
CA LYS A 166 -9.33 1.52 17.40
C LYS A 166 -8.33 1.74 18.51
N TYR A 167 -7.74 2.93 18.58
CA TYR A 167 -6.68 3.28 19.53
C TYR A 167 -7.00 4.61 20.20
N ASN A 168 -6.90 4.61 21.52
CA ASN A 168 -6.97 5.81 22.35
C ASN A 168 -5.64 5.93 23.10
N ILE A 169 -4.74 6.83 22.62
CA ILE A 169 -3.48 7.10 23.32
C ILE A 169 -3.78 8.08 24.42
N THR A 170 -3.79 7.60 25.66
CA THR A 170 -4.17 8.39 26.83
C THR A 170 -2.97 8.93 27.60
N ARG A 171 -1.78 8.32 27.45
CA ARG A 171 -0.55 8.76 28.10
C ARG A 171 0.66 8.51 27.22
N MET A 172 1.63 9.40 27.33
CA MET A 172 2.96 9.28 26.71
C MET A 172 4.01 9.38 27.80
N MET A 173 4.99 8.46 27.79
CA MET A 173 6.12 8.44 28.72
C MET A 173 7.43 8.39 27.93
N ASN A 174 8.41 9.18 28.37
CA ASN A 174 9.74 9.12 27.80
C ASN A 174 10.55 8.01 28.48
N VAL A 175 11.52 7.42 27.77
CA VAL A 175 12.43 6.43 28.34
C VAL A 175 13.29 7.00 29.47
N SER A 176 13.47 8.32 29.53
CA SER A 176 14.18 9.01 30.61
C SER A 176 13.44 8.95 31.98
N ASP A 177 12.12 8.66 31.94
CA ASP A 177 11.33 8.52 33.18
C ASP A 177 11.72 7.28 34.00
N GLY A 178 12.57 6.41 33.44
CA GLY A 178 13.09 5.20 34.08
C GLY A 178 12.20 3.96 33.88
N LEU A 179 12.85 2.80 33.79
CA LEU A 179 12.17 1.51 33.47
C LEU A 179 11.16 1.12 34.56
N GLU A 180 11.47 1.39 35.83
CA GLU A 180 10.58 1.07 36.96
C GLU A 180 9.27 1.86 36.92
N ALA A 181 9.35 3.18 36.66
CA ALA A 181 8.18 4.03 36.51
C ALA A 181 7.31 3.59 35.30
N ILE A 182 7.96 3.26 34.18
CA ILE A 182 7.28 2.77 32.97
C ILE A 182 6.56 1.45 33.23
N THR A 183 7.26 0.47 33.85
CA THR A 183 6.68 -0.86 34.12
C THR A 183 5.56 -0.83 35.15
N ALA A 184 5.63 0.08 36.14
CA ALA A 184 4.55 0.29 37.09
C ALA A 184 3.27 0.83 36.45
N GLU A 185 3.39 1.64 35.40
CA GLU A 185 2.26 2.28 34.75
C GLU A 185 1.59 1.38 33.68
N ILE A 186 2.35 0.52 33.01
CA ILE A 186 1.87 -0.36 31.92
C ILE A 186 0.60 -1.16 32.27
N PRO A 187 0.41 -1.74 33.47
CA PRO A 187 -0.77 -2.53 33.80
C PRO A 187 -2.11 -1.78 33.75
N ASN A 188 -2.08 -0.45 33.79
CA ASN A 188 -3.26 0.41 33.75
C ASN A 188 -3.85 0.53 32.33
N TYR A 189 -3.20 -0.05 31.31
CA TYR A 189 -3.56 0.09 29.88
C TYR A 189 -3.81 -1.25 29.21
N ASP A 190 -4.63 -1.23 28.13
CA ASP A 190 -4.92 -2.40 27.31
C ASP A 190 -3.77 -2.79 26.36
N GLY A 191 -2.78 -1.93 26.22
CA GLY A 191 -1.61 -2.17 25.38
C GLY A 191 -0.58 -1.05 25.43
N VAL A 192 0.60 -1.36 24.92
CA VAL A 192 1.77 -0.48 24.90
C VAL A 192 2.19 -0.23 23.46
N VAL A 193 2.46 1.02 23.11
CA VAL A 193 3.09 1.41 21.84
C VAL A 193 4.54 1.81 22.14
N ILE A 194 5.50 1.14 21.52
CA ILE A 194 6.93 1.43 21.68
C ILE A 194 7.42 2.12 20.40
N CYS A 195 7.89 3.35 20.53
CA CYS A 195 8.35 4.19 19.43
C CYS A 195 9.76 4.69 19.68
N ASP A 196 10.68 4.32 18.80
CA ASP A 196 12.06 4.82 18.76
C ASP A 196 12.81 4.81 20.11
N THR A 197 12.71 3.71 20.83
CA THR A 197 13.38 3.52 22.11
C THR A 197 14.76 2.86 21.95
N PRO A 198 15.74 3.06 22.87
CA PRO A 198 16.99 2.30 22.92
C PRO A 198 16.71 0.79 23.00
N ASN A 199 17.60 -0.02 22.40
CA ASN A 199 17.36 -1.46 22.28
C ASN A 199 17.25 -2.19 23.63
N GLU A 200 18.03 -1.80 24.63
CA GLU A 200 18.03 -2.41 25.96
C GLU A 200 16.67 -2.21 26.64
N ILE A 201 16.25 -0.95 26.79
CA ILE A 201 14.96 -0.59 27.42
C ILE A 201 13.79 -1.21 26.65
N ARG A 202 13.86 -1.18 25.32
CA ARG A 202 12.85 -1.81 24.45
C ARG A 202 12.70 -3.30 24.74
N ASN A 203 13.82 -4.02 24.86
CA ASN A 203 13.80 -5.45 25.11
C ASN A 203 13.23 -5.78 26.50
N ASP A 204 13.54 -4.99 27.51
CA ASP A 204 13.01 -5.19 28.85
C ASP A 204 11.51 -4.90 28.94
N ILE A 205 11.05 -3.83 28.28
CA ILE A 205 9.61 -3.57 28.15
C ILE A 205 8.90 -4.69 27.42
N LEU A 206 9.50 -5.22 26.32
CA LEU A 206 8.93 -6.35 25.57
C LEU A 206 8.81 -7.61 26.42
N LYS A 207 9.86 -7.95 27.19
CA LYS A 207 9.85 -9.10 28.11
C LYS A 207 8.80 -8.93 29.19
N TYR A 208 8.69 -7.71 29.77
CA TYR A 208 7.68 -7.39 30.77
C TYR A 208 6.25 -7.54 30.21
N CYS A 209 5.97 -6.96 29.04
CA CYS A 209 4.67 -7.06 28.38
C CYS A 209 4.32 -8.52 28.01
N PHE A 210 5.30 -9.30 27.57
CA PHE A 210 5.13 -10.72 27.28
C PHE A 210 4.77 -11.52 28.53
N LYS A 211 5.49 -11.30 29.64
CA LYS A 211 5.23 -11.92 30.94
C LYS A 211 3.83 -11.60 31.47
N THR A 212 3.39 -10.35 31.32
CA THR A 212 2.09 -9.87 31.81
C THR A 212 0.95 -10.02 30.79
N SER A 213 1.23 -10.62 29.61
CA SER A 213 0.25 -10.80 28.52
C SER A 213 -0.40 -9.49 28.04
N ILE A 214 0.33 -8.37 28.11
CA ILE A 214 -0.11 -7.07 27.61
C ILE A 214 0.27 -6.92 26.15
N ARG A 215 -0.68 -6.46 25.33
CA ARG A 215 -0.46 -6.30 23.88
C ARG A 215 0.54 -5.18 23.60
N THR A 216 1.57 -5.49 22.81
CA THR A 216 2.59 -4.52 22.43
C THR A 216 2.53 -4.20 20.94
N TYR A 217 2.61 -2.93 20.60
CA TYR A 217 2.75 -2.38 19.26
C TYR A 217 4.15 -1.78 19.14
N LEU A 218 4.99 -2.38 18.31
CA LEU A 218 6.36 -1.96 18.11
C LEU A 218 6.55 -1.28 16.77
N VAL A 219 7.16 -0.09 16.77
CA VAL A 219 7.68 0.53 15.54
C VAL A 219 9.03 -0.12 15.22
N PRO A 220 9.14 -0.93 14.13
CA PRO A 220 10.36 -1.66 13.87
C PRO A 220 11.48 -0.72 13.43
N LYS A 221 12.70 -1.00 13.85
CA LYS A 221 13.94 -0.43 13.33
C LYS A 221 14.36 -1.18 12.05
N ILE A 222 15.30 -0.65 11.29
CA ILE A 222 15.81 -1.30 10.06
C ILE A 222 16.39 -2.68 10.38
N SER A 223 17.16 -2.79 11.47
CA SER A 223 17.71 -4.07 11.96
C SER A 223 16.64 -5.12 12.24
N ASP A 224 15.52 -4.72 12.82
CA ASP A 224 14.41 -5.64 13.11
C ASP A 224 13.80 -6.20 11.80
N ILE A 225 13.73 -5.37 10.75
CA ILE A 225 13.21 -5.79 9.44
C ILE A 225 14.17 -6.78 8.79
N ILE A 226 15.48 -6.52 8.84
CA ILE A 226 16.52 -7.40 8.29
C ILE A 226 16.49 -8.76 9.01
N VAL A 227 16.51 -8.76 10.35
CA VAL A 227 16.44 -10.02 11.14
C VAL A 227 15.14 -10.78 10.86
N ARG A 228 14.00 -10.09 10.79
CA ARG A 228 12.70 -10.71 10.49
C ARG A 228 12.63 -11.28 9.04
N GLY A 229 13.44 -10.77 8.13
CA GLY A 229 13.61 -11.26 6.75
C GLY A 229 14.43 -12.53 6.65
N GLY A 230 15.27 -12.81 7.66
CA GLY A 230 16.16 -13.97 7.70
C GLY A 230 15.43 -15.31 7.76
N ASP A 231 16.14 -16.35 7.35
CA ASP A 231 15.69 -17.73 7.45
C ASP A 231 16.14 -18.35 8.77
N ASN A 232 15.25 -19.10 9.43
CA ASN A 232 15.61 -19.83 10.64
C ASN A 232 16.47 -21.05 10.27
N MET A 233 17.55 -21.27 11.01
CA MET A 233 18.42 -22.42 10.91
C MET A 233 18.65 -22.99 12.32
N GLU A 234 18.77 -24.29 12.41
CA GLU A 234 19.17 -24.97 13.65
C GLU A 234 20.60 -25.48 13.48
N LEU A 235 21.50 -25.03 14.33
CA LEU A 235 22.86 -25.58 14.42
C LEU A 235 22.93 -26.40 15.70
N PHE A 236 22.78 -27.72 15.55
CA PHE A 236 22.58 -28.67 16.65
C PHE A 236 21.36 -28.30 17.49
N ASP A 237 21.55 -27.80 18.70
CA ASP A 237 20.54 -27.36 19.67
C ASP A 237 20.38 -25.84 19.74
N THR A 238 21.14 -25.10 18.91
CA THR A 238 21.15 -23.64 18.94
C THR A 238 20.37 -23.08 17.74
N PRO A 239 19.28 -22.33 18.00
CA PRO A 239 18.55 -21.65 16.94
C PRO A 239 19.37 -20.45 16.40
N LEU A 240 19.51 -20.36 15.09
CA LEU A 240 20.18 -19.29 14.38
C LEU A 240 19.24 -18.62 13.38
N ILE A 241 19.49 -17.35 13.12
CA ILE A 241 18.81 -16.61 12.05
C ILE A 241 19.85 -16.22 11.01
N ILE A 242 19.72 -16.74 9.79
CA ILE A 242 20.58 -16.36 8.66
C ILE A 242 19.97 -15.16 7.96
N SER A 243 20.61 -14.00 8.04
CA SER A 243 20.24 -12.82 7.28
C SER A 243 20.79 -12.91 5.85
N LYS A 244 19.93 -12.64 4.85
CA LYS A 244 20.33 -12.59 3.45
C LYS A 244 21.05 -11.27 3.17
N ASN A 245 22.26 -11.33 2.63
CA ASN A 245 23.08 -10.15 2.34
C ASN A 245 22.88 -9.58 0.92
N TYR A 246 22.19 -10.31 0.06
CA TYR A 246 21.97 -9.99 -1.35
C TYR A 246 20.47 -9.92 -1.61
N GLY A 247 20.04 -9.02 -2.46
CA GLY A 247 18.63 -8.89 -2.83
C GLY A 247 18.00 -10.19 -3.32
N LEU A 248 17.30 -10.19 -4.45
CA LEU A 248 16.68 -11.41 -4.99
C LEU A 248 17.71 -12.43 -5.49
N GLY A 249 17.45 -13.70 -5.23
CA GLY A 249 18.20 -14.82 -5.79
C GLY A 249 18.12 -14.90 -7.33
N ILE A 250 18.99 -15.70 -7.96
CA ILE A 250 19.05 -15.81 -9.43
C ILE A 250 17.73 -16.32 -9.98
N GLU A 251 17.15 -17.36 -9.38
CA GLU A 251 15.85 -17.92 -9.76
C GLU A 251 14.71 -16.89 -9.63
N GLN A 252 14.67 -16.18 -8.50
CA GLN A 252 13.68 -15.12 -8.27
C GLN A 252 13.80 -14.01 -9.33
N ARG A 253 15.03 -13.62 -9.69
CA ARG A 253 15.28 -12.62 -10.74
C ARG A 253 14.82 -13.09 -12.11
N PHE A 254 15.05 -14.37 -12.44
CA PHE A 254 14.61 -14.95 -13.70
C PHE A 254 13.06 -14.94 -13.82
N PHE A 255 12.36 -15.55 -12.86
CA PHE A 255 10.90 -15.59 -12.89
C PHE A 255 10.28 -14.17 -12.85
N LYS A 256 10.86 -13.28 -12.05
CA LYS A 256 10.44 -11.89 -12.02
C LYS A 256 10.62 -11.21 -13.38
N ARG A 257 11.72 -11.46 -14.06
CA ARG A 257 11.98 -10.89 -15.41
C ARG A 257 10.99 -11.41 -16.45
N CYS A 258 10.71 -12.71 -16.46
CA CYS A 258 9.69 -13.28 -17.34
C CYS A 258 8.32 -12.64 -17.08
N PHE A 259 7.96 -12.48 -15.83
CA PHE A 259 6.71 -11.84 -15.41
C PHE A 259 6.66 -10.36 -15.82
N ASP A 260 7.74 -9.60 -15.63
CA ASP A 260 7.87 -8.20 -16.05
C ASP A 260 7.70 -8.04 -17.58
N ILE A 261 8.33 -8.91 -18.38
CA ILE A 261 8.21 -8.87 -19.84
C ILE A 261 6.77 -9.18 -20.26
N LEU A 262 6.17 -10.24 -19.71
CA LEU A 262 4.80 -10.64 -20.03
C LEU A 262 3.82 -9.49 -19.73
N LEU A 263 3.86 -8.95 -18.51
CA LEU A 263 2.93 -7.89 -18.10
C LEU A 263 3.17 -6.58 -18.83
N SER A 264 4.43 -6.19 -19.07
CA SER A 264 4.70 -4.97 -19.82
C SER A 264 4.30 -5.10 -21.28
N SER A 265 4.47 -6.26 -21.93
CA SER A 265 4.03 -6.50 -23.30
C SER A 265 2.50 -6.39 -23.42
N ILE A 266 1.76 -7.07 -22.55
CA ILE A 266 0.29 -6.99 -22.50
C ILE A 266 -0.13 -5.54 -22.19
N GLY A 267 0.53 -4.91 -21.21
CA GLY A 267 0.25 -3.53 -20.83
C GLY A 267 0.47 -2.54 -21.98
N ILE A 268 1.55 -2.67 -22.75
CA ILE A 268 1.83 -1.83 -23.92
C ILE A 268 0.73 -2.00 -24.99
N ILE A 269 0.35 -3.24 -25.28
CA ILE A 269 -0.70 -3.50 -26.28
C ILE A 269 -2.03 -2.86 -25.87
N ILE A 270 -2.47 -3.09 -24.62
CA ILE A 270 -3.74 -2.55 -24.11
C ILE A 270 -3.69 -1.03 -23.96
N ALA A 271 -2.56 -0.48 -23.52
CA ALA A 271 -2.41 0.95 -23.29
C ALA A 271 -2.09 1.75 -24.58
N SER A 272 -1.70 1.10 -25.67
CA SER A 272 -1.28 1.77 -26.92
C SER A 272 -2.30 2.79 -27.46
N PRO A 273 -3.63 2.52 -27.55
CA PRO A 273 -4.58 3.51 -28.02
C PRO A 273 -4.67 4.72 -27.08
N PHE A 274 -4.62 4.50 -25.77
CA PHE A 274 -4.64 5.58 -24.77
C PHE A 274 -3.34 6.41 -24.83
N MET A 275 -2.20 5.74 -25.01
CA MET A 275 -0.92 6.42 -25.21
C MET A 275 -0.91 7.28 -26.46
N LEU A 276 -1.48 6.80 -27.58
CA LEU A 276 -1.58 7.56 -28.82
C LEU A 276 -2.46 8.80 -28.65
N ILE A 277 -3.64 8.65 -28.05
CA ILE A 277 -4.56 9.77 -27.78
C ILE A 277 -3.87 10.80 -26.87
N THR A 278 -3.20 10.35 -25.80
CA THR A 278 -2.48 11.22 -24.89
C THR A 278 -1.35 11.96 -25.60
N ALA A 279 -0.59 11.29 -26.46
CA ALA A 279 0.49 11.89 -27.25
C ALA A 279 -0.04 13.00 -28.18
N ILE A 280 -1.14 12.77 -28.86
CA ILE A 280 -1.82 13.75 -29.71
C ILE A 280 -2.30 14.94 -28.87
N ALA A 281 -2.96 14.69 -27.74
CA ALA A 281 -3.46 15.75 -26.85
C ALA A 281 -2.34 16.66 -26.32
N ILE A 282 -1.20 16.10 -25.92
CA ILE A 282 -0.03 16.87 -25.49
C ILE A 282 0.54 17.69 -26.64
N LYS A 283 0.63 17.10 -27.84
CA LYS A 283 1.17 17.78 -29.02
C LYS A 283 0.31 18.96 -29.46
N LEU A 284 -1.01 18.83 -29.35
CA LEU A 284 -1.95 19.91 -29.67
C LEU A 284 -2.00 21.01 -28.61
N CYS A 285 -1.66 20.69 -27.35
CA CYS A 285 -1.74 21.65 -26.25
C CYS A 285 -0.65 22.72 -26.30
N ASP A 286 0.62 22.35 -26.57
CA ASP A 286 1.76 23.29 -26.53
C ASP A 286 2.87 22.99 -27.56
N HIS A 287 2.61 22.13 -28.56
CA HIS A 287 3.46 21.78 -29.69
C HIS A 287 4.87 21.22 -29.33
N GLY A 288 5.20 21.09 -28.04
CA GLY A 288 6.50 20.61 -27.57
C GLY A 288 6.69 19.08 -27.64
N PRO A 289 7.74 18.51 -27.02
CA PRO A 289 7.99 17.07 -26.99
C PRO A 289 6.93 16.35 -26.17
N VAL A 290 6.46 15.20 -26.66
CA VAL A 290 5.41 14.38 -26.02
C VAL A 290 5.94 13.68 -24.77
N LEU A 291 7.19 13.20 -24.82
CA LEU A 291 7.82 12.45 -23.74
C LEU A 291 8.78 13.34 -22.95
N TYR A 292 8.71 13.19 -21.64
CA TYR A 292 9.69 13.74 -20.69
C TYR A 292 10.59 12.61 -20.22
N LYS A 293 11.91 12.86 -20.17
CA LYS A 293 12.92 11.89 -19.75
C LYS A 293 13.62 12.44 -18.52
N GLN A 294 13.66 11.66 -17.44
CA GLN A 294 14.29 12.04 -16.18
C GLN A 294 15.26 10.97 -15.71
N VAL A 295 16.46 11.37 -15.30
CA VAL A 295 17.42 10.42 -14.72
C VAL A 295 16.93 9.95 -13.36
N ARG A 296 16.97 8.65 -13.15
CA ARG A 296 16.57 7.98 -11.93
C ARG A 296 17.52 6.83 -11.59
N LEU A 297 17.54 6.44 -10.32
CA LEU A 297 18.32 5.30 -9.85
C LEU A 297 17.52 3.99 -9.91
N THR A 298 18.21 2.92 -10.28
CA THR A 298 17.70 1.53 -10.22
C THR A 298 18.70 0.65 -9.48
N LYS A 299 18.60 -0.66 -9.63
CA LYS A 299 19.44 -1.64 -8.95
C LYS A 299 20.94 -1.30 -9.03
N ASP A 300 21.64 -1.51 -7.92
CA ASP A 300 23.08 -1.27 -7.74
C ASP A 300 23.48 0.21 -8.01
N GLY A 301 22.57 1.15 -7.82
CA GLY A 301 22.82 2.59 -8.03
C GLY A 301 22.96 3.01 -9.50
N LYS A 302 22.59 2.14 -10.45
CA LYS A 302 22.68 2.45 -11.87
C LYS A 302 21.67 3.52 -12.25
N GLU A 303 22.09 4.48 -13.06
CA GLU A 303 21.23 5.51 -13.61
C GLU A 303 20.52 5.03 -14.87
N PHE A 304 19.25 5.39 -15.03
CA PHE A 304 18.47 5.18 -16.25
C PHE A 304 17.54 6.35 -16.54
N LYS A 305 17.09 6.48 -17.78
CA LYS A 305 16.17 7.54 -18.22
C LYS A 305 14.74 7.04 -18.07
N LEU A 306 14.04 7.47 -17.02
CA LEU A 306 12.63 7.21 -16.79
C LEU A 306 11.80 7.96 -17.84
N LEU A 307 10.90 7.26 -18.51
CA LEU A 307 10.00 7.79 -19.52
C LEU A 307 8.64 8.15 -18.89
N LYS A 308 8.19 9.38 -19.13
CA LYS A 308 6.84 9.84 -18.76
C LYS A 308 6.25 10.68 -19.90
N PHE A 309 4.92 10.75 -19.97
CA PHE A 309 4.33 11.82 -20.75
C PHE A 309 4.56 13.16 -20.08
N ARG A 310 4.82 14.18 -20.90
CA ARG A 310 5.00 15.54 -20.41
C ARG A 310 3.68 16.09 -19.90
N SER A 311 3.65 16.47 -18.64
CA SER A 311 2.50 17.05 -17.94
C SER A 311 2.70 18.52 -17.54
N MET A 312 3.91 19.06 -17.75
CA MET A 312 4.28 20.44 -17.44
C MET A 312 4.76 21.17 -18.69
N VAL A 313 4.79 22.50 -18.63
CA VAL A 313 5.34 23.36 -19.70
C VAL A 313 6.80 23.02 -20.01
N VAL A 314 7.28 23.34 -21.23
CA VAL A 314 8.60 22.92 -21.72
C VAL A 314 9.74 23.34 -20.78
N ASN A 315 9.66 24.53 -20.17
CA ASN A 315 10.71 25.11 -19.34
C ASN A 315 10.38 25.03 -17.84
N ALA A 316 9.65 24.01 -17.38
CA ALA A 316 9.20 23.90 -15.99
C ALA A 316 10.34 23.82 -14.94
N GLU A 317 11.54 23.38 -15.32
CA GLU A 317 12.74 23.29 -14.46
C GLU A 317 13.94 24.04 -15.09
N SER A 318 13.70 25.19 -15.73
CA SER A 318 14.76 25.99 -16.37
C SER A 318 15.79 26.58 -15.39
N ASP A 319 15.41 26.68 -14.11
CA ASP A 319 16.28 27.12 -13.02
C ASP A 319 17.22 26.01 -12.48
N GLY A 320 17.13 24.79 -13.03
CA GLY A 320 17.96 23.65 -12.62
C GLY A 320 17.68 23.09 -11.23
N VAL A 321 16.72 23.66 -10.50
CA VAL A 321 16.38 23.21 -9.15
C VAL A 321 15.32 22.10 -9.21
N ALA A 322 15.65 20.95 -8.65
CA ALA A 322 14.75 19.80 -8.55
C ALA A 322 13.65 20.06 -7.51
N ARG A 323 12.49 20.56 -7.94
CA ARG A 323 11.34 20.81 -7.05
C ARG A 323 10.30 19.70 -7.17
N LEU A 324 9.76 19.28 -6.03
CA LEU A 324 8.57 18.40 -6.01
C LEU A 324 7.35 19.23 -6.45
N ALA A 325 6.49 18.62 -7.29
CA ALA A 325 5.25 19.26 -7.68
C ALA A 325 4.28 19.32 -6.49
N SER A 326 3.71 20.51 -6.22
CA SER A 326 2.66 20.72 -5.22
C SER A 326 1.27 20.77 -5.84
N ASP A 327 0.22 20.67 -5.01
CA ASP A 327 -1.14 20.92 -5.46
C ASP A 327 -1.28 22.37 -5.96
N GLY A 328 -1.84 22.54 -7.17
CA GLY A 328 -2.00 23.85 -7.78
C GLY A 328 -0.76 24.41 -8.50
N ASP A 329 0.27 23.60 -8.72
CA ASP A 329 1.50 23.99 -9.43
C ASP A 329 1.17 24.59 -10.81
N LYS A 330 1.45 25.86 -11.01
CA LYS A 330 1.19 26.64 -12.25
C LYS A 330 1.94 26.11 -13.48
N ARG A 331 2.98 25.29 -13.28
CA ARG A 331 3.75 24.67 -14.37
C ARG A 331 2.99 23.51 -15.04
N VAL A 332 1.92 23.00 -14.42
CA VAL A 332 1.15 21.88 -14.95
C VAL A 332 0.16 22.37 -16.01
N THR A 333 0.24 21.78 -17.22
CA THR A 333 -0.68 22.09 -18.31
C THR A 333 -2.10 21.55 -18.04
N PRO A 334 -3.17 22.09 -18.67
CA PRO A 334 -4.54 21.56 -18.50
C PRO A 334 -4.64 20.06 -18.85
N VAL A 335 -4.01 19.63 -19.94
CA VAL A 335 -3.89 18.20 -20.33
C VAL A 335 -3.08 17.46 -19.28
N GLY A 336 -1.98 18.05 -18.79
CA GLY A 336 -1.13 17.51 -17.75
C GLY A 336 -1.88 17.24 -16.45
N LYS A 337 -2.79 18.14 -16.04
CA LYS A 337 -3.64 17.96 -14.85
C LYS A 337 -4.53 16.72 -14.97
N PHE A 338 -5.13 16.50 -16.14
CA PHE A 338 -5.97 15.32 -16.39
C PHE A 338 -5.15 14.03 -16.38
N ILE A 339 -4.06 13.96 -17.18
CA ILE A 339 -3.27 12.72 -17.32
C ILE A 339 -2.60 12.31 -16.00
N ARG A 340 -2.20 13.27 -15.15
CA ARG A 340 -1.68 13.01 -13.80
C ARG A 340 -2.75 12.46 -12.86
N LYS A 341 -3.98 13.03 -12.91
CA LYS A 341 -5.10 12.57 -12.09
C LYS A 341 -5.45 11.09 -12.35
N VAL A 342 -5.40 10.68 -13.63
CA VAL A 342 -5.71 9.30 -14.03
C VAL A 342 -4.47 8.44 -14.25
N ARG A 343 -3.27 8.95 -13.93
CA ARG A 343 -1.95 8.30 -14.04
C ARG A 343 -1.59 7.82 -15.45
N LEU A 344 -2.15 8.39 -16.46
CA LEU A 344 -1.75 8.13 -17.85
C LEU A 344 -0.33 8.61 -18.16
N ASP A 345 0.15 9.62 -17.43
CA ASP A 345 1.51 10.14 -17.58
C ASP A 345 2.61 9.11 -17.29
N GLU A 346 2.31 8.07 -16.53
CA GLU A 346 3.25 7.01 -16.17
C GLU A 346 3.26 5.82 -17.15
N LEU A 347 2.30 5.73 -18.10
CA LEU A 347 2.23 4.62 -19.06
C LEU A 347 3.51 4.39 -19.90
N PRO A 348 4.28 5.42 -20.33
CA PRO A 348 5.53 5.18 -21.04
C PRO A 348 6.59 4.41 -20.26
N GLN A 349 6.47 4.32 -18.92
CA GLN A 349 7.37 3.50 -18.10
C GLN A 349 7.27 2.01 -18.43
N LEU A 350 6.17 1.56 -19.04
CA LEU A 350 6.05 0.17 -19.54
C LEU A 350 7.18 -0.18 -20.53
N PHE A 351 7.67 0.80 -21.32
CA PHE A 351 8.84 0.59 -22.19
C PHE A 351 10.14 0.45 -21.39
N ASN A 352 10.31 1.17 -20.26
CA ASN A 352 11.45 0.97 -19.36
C ASN A 352 11.43 -0.43 -18.73
N ILE A 353 10.23 -0.93 -18.37
CA ILE A 353 10.08 -2.28 -17.81
C ILE A 353 10.41 -3.32 -18.88
N PHE A 354 9.84 -3.17 -20.10
CA PHE A 354 10.09 -4.09 -21.21
C PHE A 354 11.57 -4.15 -21.57
N LYS A 355 12.27 -3.01 -21.62
CA LYS A 355 13.71 -2.93 -21.84
C LYS A 355 14.53 -3.55 -20.70
N GLY A 356 14.02 -3.48 -19.46
CA GLY A 356 14.68 -4.05 -18.28
C GLY A 356 15.38 -3.05 -17.39
N ASP A 357 15.21 -1.75 -17.61
CA ASP A 357 15.70 -0.69 -16.72
C ASP A 357 14.95 -0.73 -15.37
N MET A 358 13.65 -1.07 -15.43
CA MET A 358 12.73 -1.18 -14.29
C MET A 358 12.07 -2.55 -14.21
N SER A 359 11.30 -2.75 -13.15
CA SER A 359 10.36 -3.85 -12.93
C SER A 359 8.95 -3.31 -12.76
N VAL A 360 7.92 -4.15 -12.91
CA VAL A 360 6.54 -3.77 -12.58
C VAL A 360 6.43 -3.46 -11.09
N VAL A 361 7.03 -4.28 -10.23
CA VAL A 361 6.99 -4.11 -8.77
C VAL A 361 8.40 -3.93 -8.21
N GLY A 362 8.60 -2.89 -7.41
CA GLY A 362 9.87 -2.57 -6.75
C GLY A 362 9.80 -1.24 -6.02
N PRO A 363 10.88 -0.81 -5.36
CA PRO A 363 10.99 0.52 -4.79
C PRO A 363 10.81 1.61 -5.85
N ARG A 364 10.11 2.71 -5.51
CA ARG A 364 9.94 3.82 -6.45
C ARG A 364 11.30 4.44 -6.79
N PRO A 365 11.63 4.66 -8.08
CA PRO A 365 12.92 5.23 -8.47
C PRO A 365 13.04 6.68 -8.02
N GLU A 366 14.10 6.99 -7.28
CA GLU A 366 14.41 8.35 -6.83
C GLU A 366 15.37 9.04 -7.77
N ARG A 367 15.40 10.39 -7.74
CA ARG A 367 16.43 11.21 -8.41
C ARG A 367 17.77 10.98 -7.72
N PRO A 368 18.91 10.95 -8.46
CA PRO A 368 20.23 10.77 -7.86
C PRO A 368 20.53 11.82 -6.78
N GLU A 369 20.16 13.08 -7.01
CA GLU A 369 20.40 14.20 -6.09
C GLU A 369 19.65 13.98 -4.77
N ILE A 370 18.37 13.63 -4.85
CA ILE A 370 17.50 13.38 -3.68
C ILE A 370 17.97 12.13 -2.92
N SER A 371 18.39 11.07 -3.62
CA SER A 371 18.92 9.87 -2.98
C SER A 371 20.17 10.16 -2.18
N ARG A 372 21.14 10.89 -2.79
CA ARG A 372 22.38 11.27 -2.13
C ARG A 372 22.14 12.13 -0.89
N GLU A 373 21.13 12.98 -0.91
CA GLU A 373 20.80 13.82 0.24
C GLU A 373 20.21 12.98 1.39
N TYR A 374 19.27 12.09 1.08
CA TYR A 374 18.78 11.15 2.10
C TYR A 374 19.89 10.24 2.64
N GLU A 375 20.84 9.82 1.82
CA GLU A 375 21.96 8.98 2.22
C GLU A 375 22.96 9.69 3.15
N LYS A 376 23.05 11.03 3.13
CA LYS A 376 23.85 11.79 4.10
C LYS A 376 23.34 11.68 5.52
N GLU A 377 22.00 11.72 5.69
CA GLU A 377 21.36 11.60 6.99
C GLU A 377 21.11 10.14 7.40
N MET A 378 20.92 9.27 6.39
CA MET A 378 20.53 7.87 6.56
C MET A 378 21.22 7.00 5.50
N PRO A 379 22.45 6.54 5.74
CA PRO A 379 23.22 5.75 4.76
C PRO A 379 22.50 4.47 4.31
N GLU A 380 21.63 3.91 5.15
CA GLU A 380 20.82 2.73 4.85
C GLU A 380 19.81 2.97 3.74
N PHE A 381 19.55 4.24 3.34
CA PHE A 381 18.62 4.53 2.24
C PHE A 381 19.03 3.85 0.94
N ALA A 382 20.33 3.64 0.73
CA ALA A 382 20.88 2.88 -0.40
C ALA A 382 20.45 1.40 -0.42
N PHE A 383 20.02 0.81 0.70
CA PHE A 383 19.62 -0.61 0.74
C PHE A 383 18.42 -0.92 -0.15
N ARG A 384 17.59 0.06 -0.47
CA ARG A 384 16.48 -0.09 -1.41
C ARG A 384 16.94 -0.38 -2.85
N LEU A 385 18.20 -0.05 -3.18
CA LEU A 385 18.81 -0.29 -4.49
C LEU A 385 19.31 -1.72 -4.68
N LYS A 386 19.11 -2.63 -3.73
CA LYS A 386 19.40 -4.07 -3.88
C LYS A 386 18.53 -4.76 -4.95
N VAL A 387 17.44 -4.13 -5.35
CA VAL A 387 16.51 -4.64 -6.39
C VAL A 387 16.22 -3.55 -7.43
N LYS A 388 15.65 -3.94 -8.59
CA LYS A 388 15.25 -2.97 -9.61
C LYS A 388 14.14 -2.06 -9.09
N ALA A 389 14.18 -0.80 -9.52
CA ALA A 389 13.10 0.15 -9.30
C ALA A 389 11.80 -0.34 -9.94
N GLY A 390 10.65 -0.04 -9.31
CA GLY A 390 9.34 -0.48 -9.73
C GLY A 390 8.42 0.65 -10.18
N LEU A 391 7.48 0.32 -11.08
CA LEU A 391 6.34 1.17 -11.42
C LEU A 391 5.41 1.29 -10.21
N THR A 392 5.16 0.18 -9.53
CA THR A 392 4.50 0.13 -8.23
C THR A 392 5.37 -0.56 -7.19
N GLY A 393 5.06 -0.40 -5.91
CA GLY A 393 5.84 -1.00 -4.83
C GLY A 393 5.16 -0.94 -3.49
N ASN A 394 5.74 -1.61 -2.50
CA ASN A 394 5.12 -1.72 -1.17
C ASN A 394 4.97 -0.36 -0.49
N ALA A 395 5.97 0.52 -0.61
CA ALA A 395 5.90 1.89 -0.08
C ALA A 395 4.82 2.73 -0.79
N GLN A 396 4.59 2.51 -2.09
CA GLN A 396 3.57 3.22 -2.87
C GLN A 396 2.14 2.74 -2.53
N VAL A 397 1.99 1.43 -2.24
CA VAL A 397 0.69 0.79 -1.96
C VAL A 397 0.25 0.94 -0.50
N VAL A 398 1.19 0.91 0.44
CA VAL A 398 0.93 0.96 1.89
C VAL A 398 1.17 2.34 2.47
N GLY A 399 2.13 3.08 1.92
CA GLY A 399 2.46 4.43 2.33
C GLY A 399 1.37 5.43 1.98
N LYS A 400 1.34 6.54 2.71
CA LYS A 400 0.47 7.69 2.45
C LYS A 400 1.34 8.91 2.12
N TYR A 401 0.70 10.03 1.72
CA TYR A 401 1.42 11.26 1.39
C TYR A 401 2.35 11.76 2.54
N ASN A 402 2.00 11.48 3.80
CA ASN A 402 2.79 11.83 4.99
C ASN A 402 3.81 10.76 5.41
N THR A 403 4.14 9.79 4.55
CA THR A 403 5.12 8.76 4.85
C THR A 403 6.53 9.33 4.74
N THR A 404 7.28 9.30 5.85
CA THR A 404 8.66 9.79 5.89
C THR A 404 9.60 8.97 5.00
N PRO A 405 10.76 9.50 4.56
CA PRO A 405 11.77 8.72 3.84
C PRO A 405 12.21 7.46 4.61
N TYR A 406 12.32 7.56 5.93
CA TYR A 406 12.64 6.43 6.81
C TYR A 406 11.55 5.34 6.82
N ASP A 407 10.28 5.74 6.88
CA ASP A 407 9.16 4.78 6.77
C ASP A 407 9.05 4.18 5.36
N LYS A 408 9.33 4.97 4.30
CA LYS A 408 9.40 4.45 2.92
C LYS A 408 10.48 3.39 2.79
N LEU A 409 11.68 3.64 3.31
CA LEU A 409 12.77 2.67 3.33
C LEU A 409 12.35 1.38 4.05
N LYS A 410 11.74 1.48 5.23
CA LYS A 410 11.26 0.29 5.98
C LYS A 410 10.25 -0.53 5.15
N LEU A 411 9.32 0.13 4.47
CA LEU A 411 8.32 -0.54 3.62
C LEU A 411 8.97 -1.20 2.40
N ASP A 412 9.97 -0.56 1.79
CA ASP A 412 10.74 -1.12 0.68
C ASP A 412 11.57 -2.34 1.13
N LEU A 413 12.24 -2.25 2.29
CA LEU A 413 12.98 -3.39 2.87
C LEU A 413 12.07 -4.56 3.23
N MET A 414 10.87 -4.31 3.79
CA MET A 414 9.89 -5.37 4.03
C MET A 414 9.46 -6.10 2.75
N TYR A 415 9.52 -5.44 1.60
CA TYR A 415 9.29 -6.07 0.31
C TYR A 415 10.50 -6.89 -0.13
N ILE A 416 11.69 -6.31 -0.09
CA ILE A 416 12.95 -6.91 -0.56
C ILE A 416 13.25 -8.18 0.21
N GLU A 417 13.21 -8.12 1.55
CA GLU A 417 13.58 -9.23 2.44
C GLU A 417 12.62 -10.44 2.33
N LYS A 418 11.35 -10.20 2.06
CA LYS A 418 10.33 -11.26 1.92
C LYS A 418 9.72 -11.28 0.52
N TYR A 419 10.56 -11.21 -0.48
CA TYR A 419 10.11 -11.26 -1.86
C TYR A 419 9.50 -12.61 -2.22
N THR A 420 8.34 -12.57 -2.88
CA THR A 420 7.71 -13.70 -3.59
C THR A 420 6.96 -13.18 -4.81
N LEU A 421 6.83 -13.98 -5.86
CA LEU A 421 6.04 -13.59 -7.04
C LEU A 421 4.55 -13.35 -6.68
N ALA A 422 4.02 -14.14 -5.74
CA ALA A 422 2.67 -13.93 -5.21
C ALA A 422 2.51 -12.54 -4.56
N LYS A 423 3.56 -12.02 -3.93
CA LYS A 423 3.56 -10.66 -3.35
C LYS A 423 3.57 -9.59 -4.44
N ASP A 424 4.22 -9.82 -5.58
CA ASP A 424 4.15 -8.92 -6.74
C ASP A 424 2.72 -8.85 -7.28
N ILE A 425 2.08 -10.00 -7.52
CA ILE A 425 0.68 -10.07 -7.95
C ILE A 425 -0.23 -9.33 -6.94
N LEU A 426 -0.03 -9.57 -5.65
CA LEU A 426 -0.78 -8.90 -4.59
C LEU A 426 -0.61 -7.38 -4.62
N LEU A 427 0.61 -6.87 -4.86
CA LEU A 427 0.88 -5.43 -4.92
C LEU A 427 0.29 -4.80 -6.19
N ILE A 428 0.35 -5.48 -7.33
CA ILE A 428 -0.30 -5.04 -8.58
C ILE A 428 -1.82 -4.90 -8.37
N LEU A 429 -2.46 -5.93 -7.82
CA LEU A 429 -3.90 -5.90 -7.54
C LEU A 429 -4.26 -4.77 -6.57
N LYS A 430 -3.45 -4.55 -5.53
CA LYS A 430 -3.67 -3.42 -4.61
C LYS A 430 -3.44 -2.06 -5.26
N THR A 431 -2.55 -1.95 -6.24
CA THR A 431 -2.36 -0.71 -7.00
C THR A 431 -3.64 -0.31 -7.73
N VAL A 432 -4.36 -1.29 -8.30
CA VAL A 432 -5.68 -1.04 -8.91
C VAL A 432 -6.63 -0.41 -7.90
N LYS A 433 -6.66 -0.89 -6.64
CA LYS A 433 -7.50 -0.29 -5.59
C LYS A 433 -7.16 1.19 -5.34
N ILE A 434 -5.87 1.56 -5.34
CA ILE A 434 -5.43 2.93 -5.05
C ILE A 434 -5.90 3.92 -6.13
N ILE A 435 -6.02 3.47 -7.39
CA ILE A 435 -6.56 4.30 -8.48
C ILE A 435 -7.99 4.75 -8.15
N PHE A 436 -8.78 3.90 -7.50
CA PHE A 436 -10.16 4.23 -7.07
C PHE A 436 -10.23 4.96 -5.71
N MET A 437 -9.09 5.08 -4.99
CA MET A 437 -9.00 5.76 -3.70
C MET A 437 -7.82 6.75 -3.67
N PRO A 438 -7.89 7.85 -4.43
CA PRO A 438 -6.77 8.79 -4.58
C PRO A 438 -6.32 9.45 -3.27
N GLU A 439 -7.19 9.55 -2.26
CA GLU A 439 -6.82 10.07 -0.93
C GLU A 439 -5.81 9.19 -0.17
N GLU A 440 -5.65 7.93 -0.57
CA GLU A 440 -4.63 7.03 -0.03
C GLU A 440 -3.30 7.08 -0.80
N SER A 441 -3.21 7.86 -1.88
CA SER A 441 -2.02 7.98 -2.72
C SER A 441 -0.89 8.71 -2.01
N THR A 442 0.36 8.31 -2.29
CA THR A 442 1.59 8.94 -1.79
C THR A 442 1.98 10.19 -2.57
N GLU A 443 1.20 10.63 -3.54
CA GLU A 443 1.51 11.78 -4.39
C GLU A 443 0.72 13.02 -3.99
N GLY A 444 1.42 14.08 -3.68
CA GLY A 444 0.94 15.39 -3.26
C GLY A 444 1.43 15.74 -1.86
N ILE A 445 2.19 16.83 -1.77
CA ILE A 445 2.53 17.44 -0.48
C ILE A 445 1.36 18.36 -0.14
N LYS A 446 0.58 18.01 0.90
CA LYS A 446 -0.30 19.01 1.52
C LYS A 446 0.58 19.99 2.27
N GLU A 447 0.28 21.28 2.17
CA GLU A 447 0.95 22.36 2.91
C GLU A 447 1.12 21.96 4.39
N GLY A 448 2.35 22.02 4.88
CA GLY A 448 2.73 21.71 6.26
C GLY A 448 3.77 20.58 6.44
N TYR A 449 4.10 19.81 5.40
CA TYR A 449 5.21 18.87 5.45
C TYR A 449 6.46 19.48 4.81
N ILE A 450 7.27 20.10 5.65
CA ILE A 450 8.62 20.55 5.27
C ILE A 450 9.49 19.30 5.20
N THR A 451 9.96 18.95 4.01
CA THR A 451 11.07 18.00 3.85
C THR A 451 12.32 18.60 4.53
N PRO A 452 13.27 17.80 5.01
CA PRO A 452 14.55 18.31 5.57
C PRO A 452 15.24 19.33 4.66
N LEU A 453 15.06 19.22 3.35
CA LEU A 453 15.53 20.15 2.31
C LEU A 453 15.02 21.59 2.46
N GLN A 454 13.83 21.81 3.00
CA GLN A 454 13.26 23.17 3.17
C GLN A 454 13.62 23.82 4.51
N LYS A 455 14.07 23.03 5.51
CA LYS A 455 14.51 23.59 6.80
C LYS A 455 15.84 24.36 6.73
N GLY A 456 16.69 24.07 5.74
CA GLY A 456 17.96 24.78 5.55
C GLY A 456 17.79 26.20 5.02
N GLU A 457 16.78 26.44 4.17
CA GLU A 457 16.57 27.77 3.55
C GLU A 457 15.83 28.75 4.49
N ASP A 458 14.85 28.24 5.29
CA ASP A 458 14.12 29.07 6.25
C ASP A 458 14.95 29.44 7.50
N ALA A 459 15.97 28.62 7.85
CA ALA A 459 16.87 28.94 8.96
C ALA A 459 17.88 30.05 8.58
N GLN A 460 18.36 30.07 7.33
CA GLN A 460 19.27 31.12 6.84
C GLN A 460 18.57 32.46 6.59
N SER A 461 17.28 32.46 6.26
CA SER A 461 16.50 33.69 6.09
C SER A 461 16.10 34.37 7.42
N LYS A 462 16.08 33.63 8.55
CA LYS A 462 15.79 34.20 9.87
C LYS A 462 17.03 34.70 10.61
N GLU A 463 18.22 34.13 10.36
CA GLU A 463 19.48 34.66 10.93
C GLU A 463 19.99 35.93 10.23
N GLY A 464 19.54 36.21 8.99
CA GLY A 464 19.90 37.42 8.27
C GLY A 464 19.13 38.70 8.66
N ASN A 465 18.07 38.61 9.47
CA ASN A 465 17.20 39.75 9.79
C ASN A 465 17.31 40.25 11.24
N ASP A 466 18.07 39.57 12.11
CA ASP A 466 18.22 39.99 13.51
C ASP A 466 19.51 40.79 13.79
N ASN A 467 20.34 41.10 12.77
CA ASN A 467 21.59 41.82 12.96
C ASN A 467 21.59 43.29 12.50
N ASN A 468 20.42 43.90 12.25
CA ASN A 468 20.33 45.34 11.93
C ASN A 468 19.36 46.09 12.84
N GLY A 469 19.67 46.17 14.12
CA GLY A 469 18.90 46.99 15.04
C GLY A 469 19.54 47.13 16.41
N ASN A 470 20.68 47.84 16.47
CA ASN A 470 21.07 48.65 17.61
C ASN A 470 22.46 49.30 17.38
N ILE A 471 22.47 50.46 16.77
CA ILE A 471 23.46 51.54 17.05
C ILE A 471 22.68 52.83 16.79
N GLN A 472 22.13 53.40 17.83
CA GLN A 472 22.18 54.79 18.27
C GLN A 472 21.31 54.97 19.51
#